data_9abe996e3765b2d450c208d48f6de05d
#
_entry.id   9abe996e3765b2d450c208d48f6de05d
#
_cell.length_a   1.000
_cell.length_b   1.000
_cell.length_c   1.000
_cell.angle_alpha   90.00
_cell.angle_beta   90.00
_cell.angle_gamma   90.00
#
_symmetry.space_group_name_H-M   'P 1'
#
loop_
_entity.id
_entity.type
_entity.pdbx_description
1 polymer ?
#
loop_
_entity_poly.entity_id
_entity_poly.type
_entity_poly.pdbx_seq_one_letter_code
_entity_poly.pdbx_strand_id
1 'polypeptide(L)'
;MNIFSSKISINVVSLRGVIGDLGRFQKGLTIDNCSSLLERAFTFKKPKIVIININSPGGSPVQSELIYNKIRELAEKNKTKVITVAEDVAASGGYMLMCSGDYLIANKSSIVGSIGVISASFGFKKLIDKLGIKRRVFTKGDRKSFLDPFEEVSKKDINKLI
;
A
#
# COMPACT_ATOMS: atom_id res chain seq x y z
N MET A 1 26.85 35.98 25.20
CA MET A 1 26.74 34.51 25.07
C MET A 1 25.34 34.20 24.50
N ASN A 2 25.24 34.13 23.15
CA ASN A 2 23.96 33.94 22.50
C ASN A 2 23.58 32.44 22.52
N ILE A 3 22.73 32.08 23.44
CA ILE A 3 22.12 30.73 23.49
C ILE A 3 20.93 30.72 22.48
N PHE A 4 21.22 30.74 21.20
CA PHE A 4 20.21 30.35 20.22
C PHE A 4 20.12 28.82 20.21
N SER A 5 19.30 28.28 21.10
CA SER A 5 18.80 26.92 20.96
C SER A 5 18.11 26.83 19.60
N SER A 6 18.73 26.16 18.65
CA SER A 6 18.12 25.89 17.36
C SER A 6 16.93 24.98 17.60
N LYS A 7 15.70 25.53 17.57
CA LYS A 7 14.48 24.76 17.72
C LYS A 7 14.42 23.73 16.59
N ILE A 8 14.47 22.46 16.92
CA ILE A 8 14.29 21.37 15.95
C ILE A 8 12.81 21.36 15.57
N SER A 9 12.54 21.54 14.30
CA SER A 9 11.18 21.39 13.76
C SER A 9 10.89 19.92 13.52
N ILE A 10 9.77 19.44 14.03
CA ILE A 10 9.25 18.07 13.83
C ILE A 10 7.84 18.21 13.29
N ASN A 11 7.56 17.57 12.16
CA ASN A 11 6.23 17.51 11.60
C ASN A 11 5.66 16.10 11.76
N VAL A 12 4.34 16.03 11.97
CA VAL A 12 3.61 14.76 12.12
C VAL A 12 2.55 14.67 11.04
N VAL A 13 2.44 13.52 10.41
CA VAL A 13 1.40 13.21 9.44
C VAL A 13 0.81 11.84 9.74
N SER A 14 -0.49 11.66 9.51
CA SER A 14 -1.16 10.38 9.74
C SER A 14 -1.71 9.82 8.43
N LEU A 15 -1.38 8.57 8.15
CA LEU A 15 -1.88 7.77 7.03
C LEU A 15 -2.81 6.70 7.61
N ARG A 16 -4.13 6.91 7.48
CA ARG A 16 -5.14 6.05 8.10
C ARG A 16 -6.12 5.53 7.06
N GLY A 17 -6.46 4.24 7.14
CA GLY A 17 -7.46 3.58 6.30
C GLY A 17 -6.86 2.61 5.28
N VAL A 18 -7.73 2.10 4.41
CA VAL A 18 -7.36 1.15 3.35
C VAL A 18 -6.57 1.87 2.25
N ILE A 19 -5.53 1.22 1.75
CA ILE A 19 -4.72 1.75 0.64
C ILE A 19 -5.39 1.37 -0.69
N GLY A 20 -5.76 2.38 -1.47
CA GLY A 20 -6.40 2.22 -2.78
C GLY A 20 -7.58 3.15 -2.97
N ASP A 21 -8.17 3.09 -4.17
CA ASP A 21 -9.40 3.79 -4.48
C ASP A 21 -10.60 2.98 -3.97
N LEU A 22 -11.37 3.57 -3.09
CA LEU A 22 -12.57 2.97 -2.48
C LEU A 22 -13.87 3.51 -3.11
N GLY A 23 -13.77 4.24 -4.22
CA GLY A 23 -14.92 4.81 -4.92
C GLY A 23 -15.44 6.12 -4.30
N ARG A 24 -16.65 6.54 -4.70
CA ARG A 24 -17.18 7.87 -4.43
C ARG A 24 -17.42 8.21 -2.96
N PHE A 25 -17.68 7.22 -2.13
CA PHE A 25 -18.17 7.45 -0.76
C PHE A 25 -17.10 7.31 0.32
N GLN A 26 -15.94 6.75 -0.01
CA GLN A 26 -14.84 6.57 0.93
C GLN A 26 -13.52 6.99 0.31
N LYS A 27 -12.77 7.81 1.03
CA LYS A 27 -11.42 8.19 0.61
C LYS A 27 -10.42 7.16 1.15
N GLY A 28 -9.84 6.37 0.23
CA GLY A 28 -8.69 5.53 0.57
C GLY A 28 -7.37 6.28 0.46
N LEU A 29 -6.31 5.64 0.91
CA LEU A 29 -4.95 6.14 0.75
C LEU A 29 -4.49 5.86 -0.69
N THR A 30 -4.41 6.90 -1.50
CA THR A 30 -3.83 6.88 -2.85
C THR A 30 -2.72 7.91 -2.93
N ILE A 31 -1.84 7.78 -3.90
CA ILE A 31 -0.78 8.78 -4.11
C ILE A 31 -1.37 10.16 -4.33
N ASP A 32 -2.48 10.28 -5.07
CA ASP A 32 -3.15 11.56 -5.33
C ASP A 32 -3.69 12.20 -4.04
N ASN A 33 -4.31 11.39 -3.16
CA ASN A 33 -4.84 11.88 -1.90
C ASN A 33 -3.75 12.22 -0.88
N CYS A 34 -2.58 11.56 -0.95
CA CYS A 34 -1.52 11.69 0.04
C CYS A 34 -0.43 12.70 -0.36
N SER A 35 -0.20 12.93 -1.67
CA SER A 35 0.93 13.75 -2.15
C SER A 35 1.03 15.12 -1.51
N SER A 36 -0.05 15.89 -1.55
CA SER A 36 -0.05 17.26 -1.01
C SER A 36 0.20 17.29 0.51
N LEU A 37 -0.37 16.33 1.23
CA LEU A 37 -0.17 16.18 2.67
C LEU A 37 1.28 15.82 2.99
N LEU A 38 1.85 14.87 2.27
CA LEU A 38 3.26 14.47 2.42
C LEU A 38 4.19 15.64 2.06
N GLU A 39 4.00 16.29 0.93
CA GLU A 39 4.83 17.43 0.53
C GLU A 39 4.82 18.53 1.60
N ARG A 40 3.66 18.87 2.14
CA ARG A 40 3.54 19.83 3.23
C ARG A 40 4.27 19.35 4.49
N ALA A 41 4.18 18.07 4.84
CA ALA A 41 4.85 17.53 6.01
C ALA A 41 6.38 17.65 5.89
N PHE A 42 6.95 17.46 4.71
CA PHE A 42 8.39 17.53 4.50
C PHE A 42 8.94 18.94 4.23
N THR A 43 8.08 19.91 3.86
CA THR A 43 8.53 21.25 3.50
C THR A 43 8.21 22.31 4.54
N PHE A 44 7.09 22.17 5.27
CA PHE A 44 6.65 23.18 6.24
C PHE A 44 7.68 23.35 7.38
N LYS A 45 8.18 24.57 7.52
CA LYS A 45 9.24 24.95 8.48
C LYS A 45 10.54 24.12 8.37
N LYS A 46 10.79 23.49 7.23
CA LYS A 46 12.01 22.71 6.95
C LYS A 46 12.34 21.73 8.10
N PRO A 47 11.51 20.71 8.35
CA PRO A 47 11.67 19.84 9.50
C PRO A 47 12.94 19.03 9.40
N LYS A 48 13.55 18.72 10.53
CA LYS A 48 14.65 17.75 10.62
C LYS A 48 14.13 16.32 10.72
N ILE A 49 12.91 16.17 11.24
CA ILE A 49 12.25 14.88 11.43
C ILE A 49 10.81 15.01 10.99
N VAL A 50 10.34 14.00 10.25
CA VAL A 50 8.92 13.78 9.96
C VAL A 50 8.50 12.48 10.62
N ILE A 51 7.45 12.53 11.42
CA ILE A 51 6.82 11.35 12.01
C ILE A 51 5.59 11.01 11.18
N ILE A 52 5.51 9.75 10.75
CA ILE A 52 4.37 9.24 9.98
C ILE A 52 3.66 8.20 10.82
N ASN A 53 2.48 8.55 11.33
CA ASN A 53 1.61 7.60 12.01
C ASN A 53 0.86 6.77 10.96
N ILE A 54 0.87 5.46 11.11
CA ILE A 54 0.26 4.51 10.18
C ILE A 54 -0.79 3.72 10.94
N ASN A 55 -2.03 3.75 10.42
CA ASN A 55 -3.13 2.89 10.87
C ASN A 55 -3.84 2.34 9.63
N SER A 56 -3.29 1.27 9.05
CA SER A 56 -3.75 0.72 7.77
C SER A 56 -3.64 -0.80 7.73
N PRO A 57 -4.71 -1.49 7.31
CA PRO A 57 -4.66 -2.93 7.03
C PRO A 57 -3.95 -3.26 5.71
N GLY A 58 -3.53 -2.25 4.95
CA GLY A 58 -2.98 -2.41 3.61
C GLY A 58 -4.02 -2.18 2.52
N GLY A 59 -3.83 -2.81 1.38
CA GLY A 59 -4.69 -2.69 0.20
C GLY A 59 -3.90 -2.81 -1.10
N SER A 60 -4.08 -1.88 -2.03
CA SER A 60 -3.42 -1.90 -3.34
C SER A 60 -1.89 -1.91 -3.24
N PRO A 61 -1.21 -2.93 -3.77
CA PRO A 61 0.25 -2.97 -3.78
C PRO A 61 0.88 -1.78 -4.52
N VAL A 62 0.30 -1.42 -5.67
CA VAL A 62 0.81 -0.30 -6.48
C VAL A 62 0.71 1.02 -5.73
N GLN A 63 -0.42 1.30 -5.08
CA GLN A 63 -0.58 2.53 -4.30
C GLN A 63 0.35 2.54 -3.08
N SER A 64 0.56 1.39 -2.45
CA SER A 64 1.52 1.25 -1.34
C SER A 64 2.93 1.61 -1.77
N GLU A 65 3.37 1.10 -2.92
CA GLU A 65 4.69 1.38 -3.48
C GLU A 65 4.84 2.85 -3.88
N LEU A 66 3.85 3.42 -4.55
CA LEU A 66 3.88 4.83 -4.95
C LEU A 66 4.00 5.77 -3.74
N ILE A 67 3.23 5.50 -2.68
CA ILE A 67 3.29 6.31 -1.45
C ILE A 67 4.63 6.10 -0.74
N TYR A 68 5.12 4.86 -0.64
CA TYR A 68 6.44 4.55 -0.10
C TYR A 68 7.54 5.33 -0.82
N ASN A 69 7.57 5.25 -2.15
CA ASN A 69 8.57 5.93 -2.97
C ASN A 69 8.49 7.45 -2.81
N LYS A 70 7.28 8.01 -2.73
CA LYS A 70 7.08 9.44 -2.49
C LYS A 70 7.65 9.89 -1.13
N ILE A 71 7.43 9.10 -0.08
CA ILE A 71 8.01 9.39 1.24
C ILE A 71 9.53 9.39 1.17
N ARG A 72 10.14 8.39 0.53
CA ARG A 72 11.60 8.29 0.41
C ARG A 72 12.19 9.41 -0.43
N GLU A 73 11.57 9.73 -1.57
CA GLU A 73 11.95 10.89 -2.41
C GLU A 73 11.97 12.20 -1.61
N LEU A 74 10.89 12.46 -0.87
CA LEU A 74 10.77 13.67 -0.08
C LEU A 74 11.79 13.73 1.08
N ALA A 75 12.05 12.58 1.73
CA ALA A 75 13.04 12.47 2.79
C ALA A 75 14.45 12.80 2.28
N GLU A 76 14.83 12.23 1.16
CA GLU A 76 16.15 12.47 0.52
C GLU A 76 16.29 13.91 0.04
N LYS A 77 15.29 14.40 -0.71
CA LYS A 77 15.29 15.78 -1.24
C LYS A 77 15.44 16.83 -0.14
N ASN A 78 14.75 16.63 0.99
CA ASN A 78 14.75 17.60 2.09
C ASN A 78 15.79 17.28 3.18
N LYS A 79 16.56 16.19 3.05
CA LYS A 79 17.52 15.70 4.06
C LYS A 79 16.86 15.57 5.43
N THR A 80 15.66 15.00 5.44
CA THR A 80 14.79 14.84 6.62
C THR A 80 14.77 13.39 7.06
N LYS A 81 14.91 13.12 8.36
CA LYS A 81 14.75 11.79 8.93
C LYS A 81 13.28 11.44 9.06
N VAL A 82 12.93 10.22 8.76
CA VAL A 82 11.57 9.69 8.85
C VAL A 82 11.46 8.69 9.99
N ILE A 83 10.49 8.91 10.86
CA ILE A 83 10.10 7.95 11.90
C ILE A 83 8.69 7.47 11.57
N THR A 84 8.51 6.18 11.37
CA THR A 84 7.18 5.61 11.17
C THR A 84 6.69 4.97 12.46
N VAL A 85 5.43 5.18 12.78
CA VAL A 85 4.80 4.69 14.00
C VAL A 85 3.54 3.90 13.61
N ALA A 86 3.52 2.62 13.95
CA ALA A 86 2.30 1.82 13.84
C ALA A 86 1.35 2.20 14.98
N GLU A 87 0.13 2.58 14.65
CA GLU A 87 -0.95 2.73 15.61
C GLU A 87 -1.57 1.35 15.89
N ASP A 88 -2.87 1.14 15.64
CA ASP A 88 -3.50 -0.18 15.87
C ASP A 88 -3.00 -1.22 14.87
N VAL A 89 -2.91 -0.84 13.59
CA VAL A 89 -2.58 -1.76 12.48
C VAL A 89 -1.59 -1.11 11.51
N ALA A 90 -0.55 -1.85 11.16
CA ALA A 90 0.32 -1.57 10.03
C ALA A 90 0.61 -2.89 9.29
N ALA A 91 -0.36 -3.36 8.49
CA ALA A 91 -0.32 -4.68 7.88
C ALA A 91 -0.28 -4.61 6.35
N SER A 92 0.36 -5.60 5.70
CA SER A 92 0.47 -5.70 4.23
C SER A 92 1.03 -4.41 3.64
N GLY A 93 0.30 -3.73 2.74
CA GLY A 93 0.69 -2.42 2.23
C GLY A 93 0.96 -1.37 3.32
N GLY A 94 0.25 -1.43 4.46
CA GLY A 94 0.52 -0.59 5.64
C GLY A 94 1.91 -0.86 6.24
N TYR A 95 2.33 -2.12 6.28
CA TYR A 95 3.69 -2.48 6.69
C TYR A 95 4.74 -1.98 5.66
N MET A 96 4.42 -2.05 4.38
CA MET A 96 5.29 -1.48 3.34
C MET A 96 5.49 0.02 3.55
N LEU A 97 4.43 0.77 3.89
CA LEU A 97 4.56 2.18 4.25
C LEU A 97 5.41 2.38 5.52
N MET A 98 5.28 1.49 6.51
CA MET A 98 6.10 1.53 7.72
C MET A 98 7.59 1.38 7.40
N CYS A 99 7.94 0.53 6.42
CA CYS A 99 9.32 0.36 5.96
C CYS A 99 9.91 1.59 5.25
N SER A 100 9.13 2.64 4.99
CA SER A 100 9.66 3.91 4.47
C SER A 100 10.39 4.73 5.53
N GLY A 101 10.28 4.37 6.83
CA GLY A 101 10.95 5.04 7.93
C GLY A 101 12.44 4.69 8.05
N ASP A 102 13.25 5.65 8.50
CA ASP A 102 14.60 5.39 8.97
C ASP A 102 14.57 4.67 10.36
N TYR A 103 13.51 4.93 11.14
CA TYR A 103 13.19 4.27 12.38
C TYR A 103 11.73 3.84 12.42
N LEU A 104 11.48 2.62 12.86
CA LEU A 104 10.17 2.00 12.93
C LEU A 104 9.79 1.77 14.40
N ILE A 105 8.63 2.28 14.79
CA ILE A 105 8.11 2.16 16.15
C ILE A 105 6.74 1.50 16.08
N ALA A 106 6.50 0.53 16.95
CA ALA A 106 5.18 -0.09 17.13
C ALA A 106 4.86 -0.24 18.61
N ASN A 107 3.58 -0.18 18.95
CA ASN A 107 3.11 -0.57 20.26
C ASN A 107 3.12 -2.10 20.39
N LYS A 108 3.25 -2.62 21.60
CA LYS A 108 3.22 -4.09 21.85
C LYS A 108 1.91 -4.73 21.41
N SER A 109 0.83 -3.97 21.37
CA SER A 109 -0.50 -4.41 20.94
C SER A 109 -0.81 -4.09 19.47
N SER A 110 0.09 -3.43 18.74
CA SER A 110 -0.11 -3.16 17.32
C SER A 110 -0.04 -4.45 16.50
N ILE A 111 -0.93 -4.56 15.53
CA ILE A 111 -0.88 -5.63 14.53
C ILE A 111 0.05 -5.18 13.40
N VAL A 112 1.21 -5.83 13.30
CA VAL A 112 2.25 -5.47 12.31
C VAL A 112 2.64 -6.70 11.51
N GLY A 113 2.84 -6.56 10.19
CA GLY A 113 3.27 -7.65 9.32
C GLY A 113 2.29 -7.97 8.20
N SER A 114 1.80 -9.21 8.09
CA SER A 114 0.96 -9.67 6.96
C SER A 114 1.63 -9.40 5.61
N ILE A 115 2.91 -9.79 5.50
CA ILE A 115 3.73 -9.54 4.31
C ILE A 115 3.36 -10.57 3.24
N GLY A 116 2.85 -10.11 2.11
CA GLY A 116 2.50 -10.98 0.99
C GLY A 116 1.42 -10.39 0.10
N VAL A 117 1.18 -11.04 -1.03
CA VAL A 117 0.11 -10.73 -1.97
C VAL A 117 -0.81 -11.92 -2.09
N ILE A 118 -2.10 -11.69 -1.95
CA ILE A 118 -3.12 -12.73 -2.12
C ILE A 118 -3.89 -12.42 -3.40
N SER A 119 -3.99 -13.43 -4.28
CA SER A 119 -4.95 -13.44 -5.37
C SER A 119 -5.93 -14.59 -5.12
N ALA A 120 -7.20 -14.25 -4.91
CA ALA A 120 -8.24 -15.24 -4.65
C ALA A 120 -9.34 -15.13 -5.71
N SER A 121 -9.78 -16.29 -6.23
CA SER A 121 -10.87 -16.39 -7.18
C SER A 121 -11.66 -17.68 -6.97
N PHE A 122 -12.85 -17.75 -7.56
CA PHE A 122 -13.67 -18.97 -7.56
C PHE A 122 -13.58 -19.65 -8.92
N GLY A 123 -13.44 -20.98 -8.94
CA GLY A 123 -13.52 -21.80 -10.17
C GLY A 123 -14.90 -22.41 -10.32
N PHE A 124 -15.58 -22.12 -11.42
CA PHE A 124 -16.94 -22.59 -11.72
C PHE A 124 -17.00 -23.65 -12.81
N LYS A 125 -15.87 -24.09 -13.36
CA LYS A 125 -15.81 -25.07 -14.46
C LYS A 125 -16.66 -26.31 -14.19
N LYS A 126 -16.44 -26.96 -13.06
CA LYS A 126 -17.18 -28.17 -12.69
C LYS A 126 -18.68 -27.93 -12.47
N LEU A 127 -19.06 -26.73 -12.07
CA LEU A 127 -20.47 -26.37 -11.87
C LEU A 127 -21.18 -26.25 -13.21
N ILE A 128 -20.62 -25.49 -14.15
CA ILE A 128 -21.24 -25.32 -15.48
C ILE A 128 -21.30 -26.64 -16.24
N ASP A 129 -20.28 -27.51 -16.11
CA ASP A 129 -20.29 -28.85 -16.72
C ASP A 129 -21.45 -29.71 -16.17
N LYS A 130 -21.68 -29.72 -14.85
CA LYS A 130 -22.81 -30.44 -14.22
C LYS A 130 -24.17 -29.92 -14.69
N LEU A 131 -24.27 -28.64 -14.99
CA LEU A 131 -25.49 -28.01 -15.50
C LEU A 131 -25.67 -28.18 -17.01
N GLY A 132 -24.74 -28.87 -17.70
CA GLY A 132 -24.77 -29.04 -19.16
C GLY A 132 -24.55 -27.75 -19.96
N ILE A 133 -24.03 -26.70 -19.30
CA ILE A 133 -23.77 -25.41 -19.93
C ILE A 133 -22.44 -25.46 -20.68
N LYS A 134 -22.49 -25.24 -21.99
CA LYS A 134 -21.30 -25.13 -22.83
C LYS A 134 -20.91 -23.67 -22.98
N ARG A 135 -19.82 -23.27 -22.34
CA ARG A 135 -19.22 -21.95 -22.56
C ARG A 135 -18.40 -21.96 -23.86
N ARG A 136 -18.54 -20.92 -24.64
CA ARG A 136 -17.77 -20.72 -25.86
C ARG A 136 -16.98 -19.42 -25.74
N VAL A 137 -15.66 -19.51 -25.80
CA VAL A 137 -14.77 -18.36 -25.73
C VAL A 137 -14.01 -18.23 -27.03
N PHE A 138 -14.11 -17.07 -27.65
CA PHE A 138 -13.36 -16.74 -28.87
C PHE A 138 -12.40 -15.60 -28.51
N THR A 139 -11.11 -15.89 -28.49
CA THR A 139 -10.10 -14.89 -28.15
C THR A 139 -9.10 -14.74 -29.31
N LYS A 140 -8.62 -13.52 -29.48
CA LYS A 140 -7.43 -13.24 -30.28
C LYS A 140 -6.34 -12.72 -29.35
N GLY A 141 -5.26 -13.52 -29.20
CA GLY A 141 -4.14 -13.30 -28.28
C GLY A 141 -4.09 -14.32 -27.13
N ASP A 142 -2.92 -14.84 -26.84
CA ASP A 142 -2.63 -16.02 -26.00
C ASP A 142 -2.95 -15.87 -24.50
N ARG A 143 -3.39 -14.71 -24.05
CA ARG A 143 -3.54 -14.38 -22.62
C ARG A 143 -4.87 -13.72 -22.28
N LYS A 144 -5.81 -13.68 -23.20
CA LYS A 144 -7.09 -12.99 -22.98
C LYS A 144 -8.03 -13.71 -22.00
N SER A 145 -7.85 -15.03 -21.82
CA SER A 145 -8.61 -15.86 -20.88
C SER A 145 -7.79 -16.23 -19.64
N PHE A 146 -6.75 -15.46 -19.30
CA PHE A 146 -5.93 -15.69 -18.12
C PHE A 146 -6.79 -15.65 -16.85
N LEU A 147 -6.71 -16.72 -16.02
CA LEU A 147 -7.50 -16.91 -14.81
C LEU A 147 -9.02 -16.82 -14.99
N ASP A 148 -9.51 -17.29 -16.14
CA ASP A 148 -10.94 -17.40 -16.38
C ASP A 148 -11.60 -18.34 -15.36
N PRO A 149 -12.58 -17.87 -14.55
CA PRO A 149 -13.18 -18.67 -13.50
C PRO A 149 -14.00 -19.86 -14.02
N PHE A 150 -14.30 -19.92 -15.33
CA PHE A 150 -15.03 -21.01 -15.96
C PHE A 150 -14.13 -21.97 -16.75
N GLU A 151 -12.82 -21.84 -16.64
CA GLU A 151 -11.83 -22.77 -17.17
C GLU A 151 -10.98 -23.35 -16.06
N GLU A 152 -10.32 -24.48 -16.31
CA GLU A 152 -9.35 -25.00 -15.35
C GLU A 152 -8.07 -24.18 -15.41
N VAL A 153 -7.54 -23.85 -14.21
CA VAL A 153 -6.31 -23.09 -14.10
C VAL A 153 -5.15 -23.94 -14.63
N SER A 154 -4.49 -23.46 -15.68
CA SER A 154 -3.36 -24.14 -16.25
C SER A 154 -2.08 -23.95 -15.42
N LYS A 155 -1.13 -24.92 -15.51
CA LYS A 155 0.22 -24.77 -14.93
C LYS A 155 0.95 -23.51 -15.43
N LYS A 156 0.65 -23.09 -16.68
CA LYS A 156 1.16 -21.87 -17.29
C LYS A 156 0.66 -20.61 -16.59
N ASP A 157 -0.58 -20.64 -16.11
CA ASP A 157 -1.18 -19.51 -15.39
C ASP A 157 -0.63 -19.40 -13.97
N ILE A 158 -0.46 -20.53 -13.29
CA ILE A 158 0.15 -20.58 -11.94
C ILE A 158 1.57 -20.02 -12.00
N ASN A 159 2.40 -20.47 -12.93
CA ASN A 159 3.79 -20.01 -13.07
C ASN A 159 3.97 -18.53 -13.41
N LYS A 160 2.89 -17.82 -13.71
CA LYS A 160 2.92 -16.37 -13.97
C LYS A 160 2.47 -15.54 -12.77
N LEU A 161 1.84 -16.20 -11.79
CA LEU A 161 1.39 -15.55 -10.56
C LEU A 161 2.45 -15.57 -9.47
N ILE A 162 3.39 -16.49 -9.56
CA ILE A 162 4.51 -16.70 -8.65
C ILE A 162 5.79 -16.18 -9.30
#